data_a3d4ea6e922d3014227db0f17485407c
#
_entry.id   a3d4ea6e922d3014227db0f17485407c
#
_cell.length_a   1.000
_cell.length_b   1.000
_cell.length_c   1.000
_cell.angle_alpha   90.00
_cell.angle_beta   90.00
_cell.angle_gamma   90.00
#
_symmetry.space_group_name_H-M   'P 1'
#
loop_
_entity.id
_entity.type
_entity.pdbx_description
1 polymer ?
#
loop_
_entity_poly.entity_id
_entity_poly.type
_entity_poly.pdbx_seq_one_letter_code
_entity_poly.pdbx_strand_id
1 'polypeptide(L)'
;MFEYGHALHKLHEPELSNKVLKEALKVSGDPMILNIIGKNEQEMKHYESAEYWFMRAVHRLPGRIYPYYLLANLYADPFFYRCDKLERMVQTVLEKEPKIQSTAIKQMRRKARELLKKVPEN
;
A
#
# COMPACT_ATOMS: atom_id res chain seq x y z
N MET A 1 -4.09 18.31 9.47
CA MET A 1 -5.02 17.18 9.24
C MET A 1 -4.32 15.90 8.82
N PHE A 2 -3.41 15.97 7.86
CA PHE A 2 -2.66 14.78 7.44
C PHE A 2 -1.89 14.13 8.60
N GLU A 3 -1.17 14.93 9.36
CA GLU A 3 -0.37 14.44 10.49
C GLU A 3 -1.23 13.78 11.56
N TYR A 4 -2.40 14.33 11.83
CA TYR A 4 -3.33 13.77 12.78
C TYR A 4 -3.89 12.43 12.28
N GLY A 5 -4.30 12.37 11.02
CA GLY A 5 -4.77 11.11 10.43
C GLY A 5 -3.68 10.04 10.42
N HIS A 6 -2.43 10.41 10.13
CA HIS A 6 -1.31 9.50 10.16
C HIS A 6 -1.03 8.98 11.58
N ALA A 7 -1.11 9.86 12.58
CA ALA A 7 -0.95 9.46 13.98
C ALA A 7 -2.05 8.47 14.40
N LEU A 8 -3.28 8.70 13.99
CA LEU A 8 -4.39 7.78 14.26
C LEU A 8 -4.18 6.42 13.60
N HIS A 9 -3.62 6.40 12.39
CA HIS A 9 -3.25 5.14 11.73
C HIS A 9 -2.23 4.37 12.58
N LYS A 10 -1.19 5.05 13.07
CA LYS A 10 -0.15 4.41 13.90
C LYS A 10 -0.69 3.90 15.23
N LEU A 11 -1.75 4.52 15.73
CA LEU A 11 -2.42 4.09 16.96
C LEU A 11 -3.46 2.99 16.72
N HIS A 12 -3.55 2.48 15.50
CA HIS A 12 -4.51 1.44 15.11
C HIS A 12 -5.96 1.87 15.32
N GLU A 13 -6.26 3.12 14.95
CA GLU A 13 -7.61 3.67 14.92
C GLU A 13 -8.01 3.94 13.46
N PRO A 14 -8.21 2.86 12.66
CA PRO A 14 -8.35 3.03 11.21
C PRO A 14 -9.61 3.78 10.78
N GLU A 15 -10.73 3.58 11.46
CA GLU A 15 -11.96 4.29 11.09
C GLU A 15 -11.84 5.79 11.29
N LEU A 16 -11.30 6.20 12.44
CA LEU A 16 -11.12 7.60 12.77
C LEU A 16 -10.04 8.22 11.89
N SER A 17 -8.96 7.49 11.66
CA SER A 17 -7.88 7.91 10.76
C SER A 17 -8.44 8.20 9.37
N ASN A 18 -9.23 7.28 8.80
CA ASN A 18 -9.80 7.47 7.47
C ASN A 18 -10.77 8.65 7.40
N LYS A 19 -11.54 8.87 8.45
CA LYS A 19 -12.43 10.02 8.50
C LYS A 19 -11.65 11.33 8.37
N VAL A 20 -10.56 11.46 9.14
CA VAL A 20 -9.69 12.63 9.10
C VAL A 20 -8.97 12.73 7.75
N LEU A 21 -8.43 11.62 7.25
CA LEU A 21 -7.65 11.60 6.01
C LEU A 21 -8.52 11.92 4.79
N LYS A 22 -9.76 11.46 4.75
CA LYS A 22 -10.67 11.79 3.64
C LYS A 22 -10.98 13.29 3.61
N GLU A 23 -11.07 13.92 4.75
CA GLU A 23 -11.21 15.38 4.80
C GLU A 23 -9.92 16.07 4.33
N ALA A 24 -8.76 15.57 4.75
CA ALA A 24 -7.48 16.10 4.30
C ALA A 24 -7.31 15.96 2.79
N LEU A 25 -7.81 14.87 2.21
CA LEU A 25 -7.72 14.61 0.77
C LEU A 25 -8.46 15.67 -0.05
N LYS A 26 -9.50 16.27 0.49
CA LYS A 26 -10.27 17.31 -0.22
C LYS A 26 -9.46 18.58 -0.45
N VAL A 27 -8.47 18.86 0.39
CA VAL A 27 -7.68 20.08 0.33
C VAL A 27 -6.22 19.86 -0.03
N SER A 28 -5.75 18.62 0.03
CA SER A 28 -4.37 18.25 -0.28
C SER A 28 -4.33 17.19 -1.37
N GLY A 29 -3.44 17.36 -2.32
CA GLY A 29 -3.24 16.37 -3.36
C GLY A 29 -2.19 15.33 -3.03
N ASP A 30 -1.73 15.23 -1.78
CA ASP A 30 -0.64 14.33 -1.40
C ASP A 30 -1.01 12.86 -1.58
N PRO A 31 -0.34 12.12 -2.50
CA PRO A 31 -0.64 10.71 -2.74
C PRO A 31 -0.40 9.82 -1.53
N MET A 32 0.41 10.25 -0.56
CA MET A 32 0.63 9.48 0.65
C MET A 32 -0.67 9.28 1.45
N ILE A 33 -1.59 10.24 1.36
CA ILE A 33 -2.91 10.12 2.00
C ILE A 33 -3.64 8.89 1.46
N LEU A 34 -3.59 8.67 0.15
CA LEU A 34 -4.23 7.52 -0.49
C LEU A 34 -3.67 6.20 0.04
N ASN A 35 -2.35 6.14 0.21
CA ASN A 35 -1.69 4.94 0.73
C ASN A 35 -2.12 4.63 2.16
N ILE A 36 -2.23 5.65 3.00
CA ILE A 36 -2.61 5.44 4.40
C ILE A 36 -4.09 5.02 4.50
N ILE A 37 -4.97 5.64 3.71
CA ILE A 37 -6.37 5.23 3.65
C ILE A 37 -6.48 3.76 3.25
N GLY A 38 -5.73 3.35 2.22
CA GLY A 38 -5.71 1.96 1.78
C GLY A 38 -5.24 1.00 2.88
N LYS A 39 -4.18 1.38 3.59
CA LYS A 39 -3.68 0.59 4.71
C LYS A 39 -4.71 0.44 5.83
N ASN A 40 -5.43 1.52 6.14
CA ASN A 40 -6.51 1.46 7.13
C ASN A 40 -7.64 0.53 6.67
N GLU A 41 -8.00 0.61 5.38
CA GLU A 41 -9.04 -0.27 4.84
C GLU A 41 -8.62 -1.75 4.94
N GLN A 42 -7.35 -2.05 4.65
CA GLN A 42 -6.84 -3.41 4.80
C GLN A 42 -6.88 -3.86 6.26
N GLU A 43 -6.53 -2.99 7.19
CA GLU A 43 -6.59 -3.30 8.63
C GLU A 43 -8.02 -3.63 9.07
N MET A 44 -9.01 -2.94 8.50
CA MET A 44 -10.42 -3.19 8.76
C MET A 44 -10.97 -4.38 7.97
N LYS A 45 -10.13 -5.09 7.22
CA LYS A 45 -10.51 -6.23 6.39
C LYS A 45 -11.38 -5.86 5.19
N HIS A 46 -11.32 -4.60 4.78
CA HIS A 46 -12.00 -4.10 3.58
C HIS A 46 -11.04 -4.20 2.39
N TYR A 47 -10.78 -5.41 1.94
CA TYR A 47 -9.70 -5.68 0.98
C TYR A 47 -9.90 -5.04 -0.39
N GLU A 48 -11.12 -5.12 -0.92
CA GLU A 48 -11.41 -4.52 -2.22
C GLU A 48 -11.32 -2.99 -2.17
N SER A 49 -11.75 -2.40 -1.07
CA SER A 49 -11.60 -0.97 -0.85
C SER A 49 -10.12 -0.58 -0.76
N ALA A 50 -9.32 -1.38 -0.03
CA ALA A 50 -7.88 -1.14 0.06
C ALA A 50 -7.24 -1.16 -1.33
N GLU A 51 -7.58 -2.14 -2.16
CA GLU A 51 -7.10 -2.23 -3.53
C GLU A 51 -7.43 -0.97 -4.31
N TYR A 52 -8.65 -0.49 -4.19
CA TYR A 52 -9.08 0.73 -4.87
C TYR A 52 -8.20 1.93 -4.50
N TRP A 53 -7.94 2.13 -3.22
CA TRP A 53 -7.13 3.27 -2.76
C TRP A 53 -5.67 3.16 -3.17
N PHE A 54 -5.09 1.95 -3.10
CA PHE A 54 -3.72 1.73 -3.55
C PHE A 54 -3.60 1.95 -5.06
N MET A 55 -4.59 1.51 -5.84
CA MET A 55 -4.59 1.74 -7.29
C MET A 55 -4.70 3.22 -7.62
N ARG A 56 -5.46 3.98 -6.87
CA ARG A 56 -5.51 5.43 -7.04
C ARG A 56 -4.13 6.06 -6.80
N ALA A 57 -3.40 5.58 -5.81
CA ALA A 57 -2.04 6.06 -5.55
C ALA A 57 -1.10 5.72 -6.71
N VAL A 58 -1.20 4.52 -7.27
CA VAL A 58 -0.43 4.11 -8.45
C VAL A 58 -0.72 5.04 -9.63
N HIS A 59 -1.99 5.31 -9.91
CA HIS A 59 -2.37 6.19 -11.02
C HIS A 59 -1.91 7.62 -10.81
N ARG A 60 -1.90 8.08 -9.57
CA ARG A 60 -1.48 9.45 -9.24
C ARG A 60 0.02 9.66 -9.46
N LEU A 61 0.84 8.69 -9.04
CA LEU A 61 2.30 8.73 -9.20
C LEU A 61 2.82 7.36 -9.65
N PRO A 62 2.70 7.04 -10.96
CA PRO A 62 3.10 5.72 -11.46
C PRO A 62 4.58 5.41 -11.26
N GLY A 63 5.42 6.45 -11.08
CA GLY A 63 6.86 6.26 -10.87
C GLY A 63 7.25 5.84 -9.47
N ARG A 64 6.34 5.86 -8.51
CA ARG A 64 6.64 5.50 -7.12
C ARG A 64 6.55 3.99 -6.92
N ILE A 65 7.50 3.45 -6.16
CA ILE A 65 7.56 2.01 -5.87
C ILE A 65 6.61 1.62 -4.74
N TYR A 66 6.45 2.48 -3.76
CA TYR A 66 5.72 2.17 -2.53
C TYR A 66 4.28 1.65 -2.73
N PRO A 67 3.44 2.28 -3.57
CA PRO A 67 2.08 1.76 -3.77
C PRO A 67 2.05 0.33 -4.34
N TYR A 68 3.00 0.00 -5.22
CA TYR A 68 3.09 -1.37 -5.76
C TYR A 68 3.47 -2.37 -4.66
N TYR A 69 4.35 -1.95 -3.75
CA TYR A 69 4.70 -2.78 -2.60
C TYR A 69 3.49 -3.01 -1.69
N LEU A 70 2.69 -1.97 -1.46
CA LEU A 70 1.46 -2.10 -0.66
C LEU A 70 0.45 -3.04 -1.32
N LEU A 71 0.32 -2.97 -2.64
CA LEU A 71 -0.53 -3.91 -3.39
C LEU A 71 0.01 -5.33 -3.29
N ALA A 72 1.33 -5.53 -3.35
CA ALA A 72 1.91 -6.85 -3.17
C ALA A 72 1.54 -7.43 -1.79
N ASN A 73 1.66 -6.64 -0.74
CA ASN A 73 1.25 -7.07 0.60
C ASN A 73 -0.23 -7.42 0.65
N LEU A 74 -1.08 -6.63 0.00
CA LEU A 74 -2.51 -6.88 -0.04
C LEU A 74 -2.83 -8.21 -0.73
N TYR A 75 -2.21 -8.46 -1.88
CA TYR A 75 -2.44 -9.69 -2.64
C TYR A 75 -1.83 -10.93 -1.98
N ALA A 76 -0.90 -10.74 -1.03
CA ALA A 76 -0.32 -11.83 -0.25
C ALA A 76 -1.15 -12.14 1.00
N ASP A 77 -2.12 -11.30 1.36
CA ASP A 77 -2.99 -11.53 2.51
C ASP A 77 -3.82 -12.80 2.24
N PRO A 78 -3.83 -13.78 3.18
CA PRO A 78 -4.56 -15.04 2.97
C PRO A 78 -6.04 -14.87 2.65
N PHE A 79 -6.67 -13.81 3.16
CA PHE A 79 -8.09 -13.55 2.93
C PHE A 79 -8.37 -12.84 1.60
N PHE A 80 -7.32 -12.40 0.89
CA PHE A 80 -7.46 -11.71 -0.39
C PHE A 80 -6.38 -12.14 -1.37
N TYR A 81 -5.92 -13.38 -1.26
CA TYR A 81 -4.80 -13.89 -2.04
C TYR A 81 -5.10 -13.90 -3.54
N ARG A 82 -4.20 -13.29 -4.33
CA ARG A 82 -4.27 -13.25 -5.79
C ARG A 82 -2.88 -13.51 -6.35
N CYS A 83 -2.60 -14.75 -6.70
CA CYS A 83 -1.27 -15.20 -7.11
C CYS A 83 -0.70 -14.40 -8.28
N ASP A 84 -1.46 -14.27 -9.37
CA ASP A 84 -0.99 -13.57 -10.56
C ASP A 84 -0.70 -12.10 -10.31
N LYS A 85 -1.58 -11.46 -9.54
CA LYS A 85 -1.42 -10.05 -9.20
C LYS A 85 -0.26 -9.85 -8.25
N LEU A 86 -0.06 -10.76 -7.30
CA LEU A 86 1.06 -10.71 -6.37
C LEU A 86 2.39 -10.79 -7.13
N GLU A 87 2.53 -11.76 -8.03
CA GLU A 87 3.75 -11.91 -8.82
C GLU A 87 4.04 -10.65 -9.65
N ARG A 88 3.01 -10.09 -10.26
CA ARG A 88 3.13 -8.86 -11.05
C ARG A 88 3.60 -7.67 -10.22
N MET A 89 3.02 -7.51 -9.03
CA MET A 89 3.39 -6.41 -8.16
C MET A 89 4.80 -6.57 -7.61
N VAL A 90 5.17 -7.77 -7.20
CA VAL A 90 6.55 -8.05 -6.74
C VAL A 90 7.55 -7.75 -7.86
N GLN A 91 7.27 -8.21 -9.07
CA GLN A 91 8.16 -7.94 -10.20
C GLN A 91 8.30 -6.44 -10.45
N THR A 92 7.20 -5.69 -10.37
CA THR A 92 7.25 -4.23 -10.52
C THR A 92 8.13 -3.60 -9.45
N VAL A 93 8.00 -4.03 -8.20
CA VAL A 93 8.83 -3.51 -7.10
C VAL A 93 10.31 -3.79 -7.34
N LEU A 94 10.63 -4.98 -7.86
CA LEU A 94 12.02 -5.38 -8.10
C LEU A 94 12.66 -4.67 -9.29
N GLU A 95 11.90 -4.38 -10.33
CA GLU A 95 12.42 -3.88 -11.59
C GLU A 95 12.30 -2.37 -11.81
N LYS A 96 11.36 -1.72 -11.11
CA LYS A 96 11.12 -0.30 -11.31
C LYS A 96 12.30 0.53 -10.84
N GLU A 97 12.77 1.44 -11.70
CA GLU A 97 13.88 2.33 -11.36
C GLU A 97 13.42 3.42 -10.41
N PRO A 98 13.98 3.51 -9.20
CA PRO A 98 13.64 4.60 -8.28
C PRO A 98 14.38 5.87 -8.70
N LYS A 99 13.77 7.03 -8.42
CA LYS A 99 14.44 8.31 -8.64
C LYS A 99 15.67 8.47 -7.76
N ILE A 100 15.60 7.95 -6.53
CA ILE A 100 16.70 7.98 -5.57
C ILE A 100 16.82 6.60 -4.95
N GLN A 101 18.02 6.03 -4.99
CA GLN A 101 18.30 4.76 -4.30
C GLN A 101 18.32 5.03 -2.81
N SER A 102 17.65 4.19 -2.04
CA SER A 102 17.59 4.33 -0.58
C SER A 102 17.55 2.98 0.10
N THR A 103 17.89 2.97 1.39
CA THR A 103 17.78 1.76 2.22
C THR A 103 16.33 1.27 2.27
N ALA A 104 15.37 2.20 2.30
CA ALA A 104 13.95 1.85 2.31
C ALA A 104 13.56 1.04 1.07
N ILE A 105 14.05 1.41 -0.11
CA ILE A 105 13.76 0.67 -1.34
C ILE A 105 14.39 -0.72 -1.31
N LYS A 106 15.62 -0.84 -0.81
CA LYS A 106 16.27 -2.14 -0.66
C LYS A 106 15.48 -3.06 0.28
N GLN A 107 14.98 -2.51 1.37
CA GLN A 107 14.17 -3.26 2.32
C GLN A 107 12.84 -3.69 1.70
N MET A 108 12.18 -2.82 0.95
CA MET A 108 10.93 -3.16 0.26
C MET A 108 11.15 -4.29 -0.73
N ARG A 109 12.24 -4.24 -1.50
CA ARG A 109 12.58 -5.28 -2.47
C ARG A 109 12.82 -6.63 -1.79
N ARG A 110 13.54 -6.63 -0.68
CA ARG A 110 13.77 -7.85 0.10
C ARG A 110 12.46 -8.43 0.62
N LYS A 111 11.62 -7.59 1.23
CA LYS A 111 10.33 -8.01 1.76
C LYS A 111 9.39 -8.50 0.65
N ALA A 112 9.42 -7.85 -0.51
CA ALA A 112 8.63 -8.28 -1.66
C ALA A 112 9.02 -9.69 -2.12
N ARG A 113 10.33 -9.99 -2.18
CA ARG A 113 10.78 -11.34 -2.51
C ARG A 113 10.29 -12.36 -1.50
N GLU A 114 10.29 -12.01 -0.22
CA GLU A 114 9.81 -12.90 0.84
C GLU A 114 8.32 -13.21 0.71
N LEU A 115 7.52 -12.28 0.21
CA LEU A 115 6.09 -12.50 0.01
C LEU A 115 5.83 -13.66 -0.96
N LEU A 116 6.66 -13.82 -1.98
CA LEU A 116 6.51 -14.92 -2.93
C LEU A 116 6.81 -16.27 -2.29
N LYS A 117 7.68 -16.31 -1.28
CA LYS A 117 8.05 -17.56 -0.59
C LYS A 117 6.97 -18.02 0.36
N LYS A 118 6.05 -17.13 0.77
CA LYS A 118 4.98 -17.44 1.72
C LYS A 118 3.68 -17.81 1.02
N VAL A 119 3.73 -18.01 -0.30
CA VAL A 119 2.56 -18.36 -1.10
C VAL A 119 1.98 -19.70 -0.59
N PRO A 120 0.68 -19.77 -0.28
CA PRO A 120 0.05 -21.02 0.11
C PRO A 120 0.16 -22.05 -1.00
N GLU A 121 0.60 -23.26 -0.64
CA GLU A 121 0.56 -24.38 -1.58
C GLU A 121 -0.87 -24.89 -1.65
N ASN A 122 -1.41 -24.97 -2.84
CA ASN A 122 -2.73 -25.57 -3.06
C ASN A 122 -2.57 -27.00 -3.51
#